data_c9b58e88b641d9022516521122e9d51a
#
_entry.id   c9b58e88b641d9022516521122e9d51a
#
_cell.length_a   1.000
_cell.length_b   1.000
_cell.length_c   1.000
_cell.angle_alpha   90.00
_cell.angle_beta   90.00
_cell.angle_gamma   90.00
#
_symmetry.space_group_name_H-M   'P 1'
#
loop_
_entity.id
_entity.type
_entity.pdbx_description
1 polymer ?
#
loop_
_entity_poly.entity_id
_entity_poly.type
_entity_poly.pdbx_seq_one_letter_code
_entity_poly.pdbx_strand_id
1 'polypeptide(L)'
;MLTAFLGETKPDVWVADRYAAQAGHGSERQLCLAHLLRDAQYAVDAGDTGFAPGFQKLLRRAIAIGQRRPELKDTTLAQYRADLDRKLDRLLAVSPTAEAGRKLARGIRQCRGDLFVFITHRDVPATNNECERALRPSVIFRKVTGGFRSQWGARTYADALSVIATGRLHGRSALQALREALAGRPILIPP
;
A
#
# COMPACT_ATOMS: atom_id res chain seq x y z
N MET A 1 -11.06 3.26 -14.92
CA MET A 1 -10.28 2.00 -15.05
C MET A 1 -10.41 1.14 -13.79
N LEU A 2 -10.11 1.64 -12.58
CA LEU A 2 -10.29 0.88 -11.32
C LEU A 2 -11.75 0.46 -11.09
N THR A 3 -12.72 1.33 -11.31
CA THR A 3 -14.15 1.04 -11.21
C THR A 3 -14.59 -0.09 -12.16
N ALA A 4 -14.02 -0.15 -13.37
CA ALA A 4 -14.30 -1.23 -14.30
C ALA A 4 -13.69 -2.57 -13.88
N PHE A 5 -12.60 -2.55 -13.11
CA PHE A 5 -11.98 -3.75 -12.54
C PHE A 5 -12.70 -4.26 -11.29
N LEU A 6 -13.10 -3.37 -10.40
CA LEU A 6 -13.78 -3.72 -9.15
C LEU A 6 -15.25 -4.08 -9.37
N GLY A 7 -15.88 -3.60 -10.48
CA GLY A 7 -17.30 -3.74 -10.69
C GLY A 7 -18.08 -3.09 -9.54
N GLU A 8 -19.01 -3.83 -8.97
CA GLU A 8 -19.80 -3.42 -7.79
C GLU A 8 -19.13 -3.78 -6.46
N THR A 9 -18.00 -4.50 -6.52
CA THR A 9 -17.29 -4.93 -5.30
C THR A 9 -16.57 -3.76 -4.66
N LYS A 10 -16.88 -3.51 -3.40
CA LYS A 10 -16.19 -2.52 -2.58
C LYS A 10 -15.46 -3.23 -1.43
N PRO A 11 -14.13 -3.28 -1.44
CA PRO A 11 -13.38 -3.91 -0.35
C PRO A 11 -13.55 -3.12 0.95
N ASP A 12 -13.48 -3.81 2.09
CA ASP A 12 -13.56 -3.17 3.41
C ASP A 12 -12.43 -2.17 3.60
N VAL A 13 -11.20 -2.54 3.26
CA VAL A 13 -10.04 -1.66 3.36
C VAL A 13 -9.29 -1.59 2.04
N TRP A 14 -9.06 -0.37 1.55
CA TRP A 14 -8.22 -0.09 0.38
C TRP A 14 -6.83 0.39 0.81
N VAL A 15 -5.79 -0.37 0.47
CA VAL A 15 -4.41 0.02 0.76
C VAL A 15 -3.82 0.77 -0.42
N ALA A 16 -3.41 2.02 -0.23
CA ALA A 16 -2.90 2.88 -1.31
C ALA A 16 -1.85 3.88 -0.82
N ASP A 17 -1.21 4.55 -1.77
CA ASP A 17 -0.46 5.78 -1.52
C ASP A 17 -1.42 6.99 -1.36
N ARG A 18 -0.85 8.20 -1.31
CA ARG A 18 -1.65 9.45 -1.23
C ARG A 18 -2.12 9.97 -2.60
N TYR A 19 -2.00 9.20 -3.67
CA TYR A 19 -2.49 9.64 -4.97
C TYR A 19 -4.02 9.75 -4.97
N ALA A 20 -4.53 10.92 -5.37
CA ALA A 20 -5.95 11.26 -5.25
C ALA A 20 -6.87 10.26 -5.97
N ALA A 21 -6.44 9.71 -7.11
CA ALA A 21 -7.21 8.71 -7.86
C ALA A 21 -7.37 7.36 -7.13
N GLN A 22 -6.67 7.15 -6.01
CA GLN A 22 -6.78 5.96 -5.17
C GLN A 22 -7.78 6.14 -4.01
N ALA A 23 -8.45 7.28 -3.93
CA ALA A 23 -9.44 7.54 -2.89
C ALA A 23 -10.82 6.98 -3.26
N GLY A 24 -11.57 6.52 -2.25
CA GLY A 24 -12.99 6.14 -2.40
C GLY A 24 -13.24 4.72 -2.92
N HIS A 25 -12.21 3.88 -3.10
CA HIS A 25 -12.35 2.51 -3.60
C HIS A 25 -12.62 1.46 -2.51
N GLY A 26 -12.51 1.81 -1.24
CA GLY A 26 -12.84 0.96 -0.10
C GLY A 26 -13.77 1.65 0.89
N SER A 27 -14.29 0.90 1.86
CA SER A 27 -15.07 1.46 2.97
C SER A 27 -14.16 2.25 3.92
N GLU A 28 -12.96 1.72 4.19
CA GLU A 28 -11.86 2.41 4.85
C GLU A 28 -10.64 2.46 3.92
N ARG A 29 -9.68 3.32 4.26
CA ARG A 29 -8.41 3.41 3.54
C ARG A 29 -7.26 3.24 4.52
N GLN A 30 -6.24 2.44 4.12
CA GLN A 30 -4.95 2.39 4.76
C GLN A 30 -3.90 3.03 3.86
N LEU A 31 -3.23 4.06 4.33
CA LEU A 31 -2.11 4.65 3.61
C LEU A 31 -0.84 3.81 3.75
N CYS A 32 -0.14 3.65 2.64
CA CYS A 32 1.15 2.97 2.61
C CYS A 32 2.19 3.68 3.47
N LEU A 33 2.55 3.10 4.62
CA LEU A 33 3.51 3.72 5.54
C LEU A 33 4.93 3.83 4.95
N ALA A 34 5.30 3.01 3.97
CA ALA A 34 6.60 3.12 3.29
C ALA A 34 6.72 4.44 2.50
N HIS A 35 5.64 4.90 1.85
CA HIS A 35 5.61 6.20 1.19
C HIS A 35 5.70 7.33 2.19
N LEU A 36 4.95 7.25 3.30
CA LEU A 36 4.99 8.25 4.34
C LEU A 36 6.36 8.35 5.03
N LEU A 37 7.07 7.23 5.19
CA LEU A 37 8.44 7.23 5.70
C LEU A 37 9.41 7.95 4.75
N ARG A 38 9.26 7.76 3.43
CA ARG A 38 10.06 8.48 2.42
C ARG A 38 9.78 9.97 2.43
N ASP A 39 8.49 10.35 2.52
CA ASP A 39 8.08 11.76 2.60
C ASP A 39 8.60 12.42 3.88
N ALA A 40 8.58 11.70 5.01
CA ALA A 40 9.12 12.19 6.27
C ALA A 40 10.65 12.31 6.22
N GLN A 41 11.36 11.37 5.56
CA GLN A 41 12.80 11.47 5.35
C GLN A 41 13.14 12.70 4.50
N TYR A 42 12.42 12.90 3.39
CA TYR A 42 12.59 14.09 2.58
C TYR A 42 12.41 15.40 3.39
N ALA A 43 11.43 15.45 4.29
CA ALA A 43 11.22 16.62 5.14
C ALA A 43 12.36 16.82 6.15
N VAL A 44 12.91 15.73 6.71
CA VAL A 44 14.11 15.78 7.57
C VAL A 44 15.31 16.30 6.79
N ASP A 45 15.57 15.75 5.60
CA ASP A 45 16.69 16.14 4.74
C ASP A 45 16.57 17.62 4.28
N ALA A 46 15.33 18.11 4.17
CA ALA A 46 15.03 19.52 3.89
C ALA A 46 15.06 20.43 5.15
N GLY A 47 15.57 19.91 6.28
CA GLY A 47 15.83 20.69 7.50
C GLY A 47 14.66 20.77 8.48
N ASP A 48 13.62 19.93 8.37
CA ASP A 48 12.59 19.89 9.40
C ASP A 48 13.05 19.08 10.62
N THR A 49 13.27 19.77 11.72
CA THR A 49 13.66 19.19 13.01
C THR A 49 12.51 19.10 14.00
N GLY A 50 11.37 19.73 13.69
CA GLY A 50 10.20 19.77 14.57
C GLY A 50 9.29 18.57 14.44
N PHE A 51 8.63 18.42 13.29
CA PHE A 51 7.59 17.42 13.06
C PHE A 51 8.11 16.08 12.48
N ALA A 52 8.90 16.16 11.39
CA ALA A 52 9.22 14.98 10.58
C ALA A 52 10.00 13.88 11.33
N PRO A 53 11.00 14.18 12.20
CA PRO A 53 11.71 13.15 12.95
C PRO A 53 10.80 12.38 13.91
N GLY A 54 9.90 13.10 14.59
CA GLY A 54 8.89 12.50 15.49
C GLY A 54 7.90 11.63 14.72
N PHE A 55 7.47 12.08 13.54
CA PHE A 55 6.56 11.35 12.68
C PHE A 55 7.21 10.06 12.14
N GLN A 56 8.47 10.09 11.72
CA GLN A 56 9.21 8.87 11.35
C GLN A 56 9.25 7.85 12.49
N LYS A 57 9.55 8.30 13.70
CA LYS A 57 9.57 7.44 14.90
C LYS A 57 8.23 6.78 15.13
N LEU A 58 7.13 7.54 14.99
CA LEU A 58 5.78 7.05 15.14
C LEU A 58 5.44 5.98 14.10
N LEU A 59 5.76 6.21 12.82
CA LEU A 59 5.52 5.25 11.75
C LEU A 59 6.32 3.95 11.93
N ARG A 60 7.60 4.03 12.30
CA ARG A 60 8.42 2.85 12.60
C ARG A 60 7.84 2.05 13.76
N ARG A 61 7.37 2.71 14.82
CA ARG A 61 6.69 2.07 15.94
C ARG A 61 5.40 1.36 15.48
N ALA A 62 4.58 2.00 14.66
CA ALA A 62 3.37 1.40 14.12
C ALA A 62 3.68 0.14 13.32
N ILE A 63 4.70 0.17 12.46
CA ILE A 63 5.14 -1.00 11.67
C ILE A 63 5.60 -2.13 12.62
N ALA A 64 6.37 -1.83 13.65
CA ALA A 64 6.83 -2.83 14.61
C ALA A 64 5.67 -3.49 15.38
N ILE A 65 4.63 -2.72 15.75
CA ILE A 65 3.40 -3.27 16.33
C ILE A 65 2.71 -4.18 15.31
N GLY A 66 2.61 -3.74 14.05
CA GLY A 66 2.01 -4.49 12.96
C GLY A 66 2.66 -5.86 12.73
N GLN A 67 3.99 -5.95 12.85
CA GLN A 67 4.73 -7.21 12.74
C GLN A 67 4.38 -8.20 13.86
N ARG A 68 4.00 -7.70 15.03
CA ARG A 68 3.63 -8.51 16.20
C ARG A 68 2.14 -8.82 16.30
N ARG A 69 1.31 -8.36 15.36
CA ARG A 69 -0.15 -8.58 15.38
C ARG A 69 -0.57 -10.04 15.61
N PRO A 70 0.07 -11.06 15.02
CA PRO A 70 -0.33 -12.44 15.22
C PRO A 70 -0.26 -12.88 16.70
N GLU A 71 0.62 -12.27 17.48
CA GLU A 71 0.88 -12.60 18.89
C GLU A 71 0.00 -11.80 19.86
N LEU A 72 -0.70 -10.77 19.39
CA LEU A 72 -1.41 -9.80 20.21
C LEU A 72 -2.93 -10.02 20.18
N LYS A 73 -3.59 -9.78 21.31
CA LYS A 73 -5.06 -9.80 21.41
C LYS A 73 -5.66 -8.54 20.76
N ASP A 74 -6.89 -8.64 20.26
CA ASP A 74 -7.57 -7.53 19.59
C ASP A 74 -7.76 -6.32 20.54
N THR A 75 -8.04 -6.56 21.80
CA THR A 75 -8.11 -5.49 22.81
C THR A 75 -6.79 -4.74 22.95
N THR A 76 -5.65 -5.44 22.91
CA THR A 76 -4.32 -4.84 22.95
C THR A 76 -4.04 -4.05 21.67
N LEU A 77 -4.45 -4.58 20.49
CA LEU A 77 -4.31 -3.87 19.23
C LEU A 77 -5.13 -2.58 19.19
N ALA A 78 -6.37 -2.61 19.70
CA ALA A 78 -7.21 -1.42 19.84
C ALA A 78 -6.57 -0.36 20.75
N GLN A 79 -5.95 -0.77 21.87
CA GLN A 79 -5.21 0.14 22.75
C GLN A 79 -3.98 0.76 22.04
N TYR A 80 -3.23 -0.05 21.28
CA TYR A 80 -2.10 0.46 20.51
C TYR A 80 -2.55 1.43 19.43
N ARG A 81 -3.65 1.15 18.72
CA ARG A 81 -4.22 2.06 17.76
C ARG A 81 -4.55 3.41 18.39
N ALA A 82 -5.29 3.40 19.50
CA ALA A 82 -5.64 4.62 20.22
C ALA A 82 -4.41 5.39 20.74
N ASP A 83 -3.34 4.69 21.16
CA ASP A 83 -2.07 5.32 21.58
C ASP A 83 -1.36 5.97 20.38
N LEU A 84 -1.30 5.30 19.23
CA LEU A 84 -0.72 5.84 18.01
C LEU A 84 -1.47 7.08 17.52
N ASP A 85 -2.81 7.05 17.53
CA ASP A 85 -3.65 8.19 17.16
C ASP A 85 -3.40 9.40 18.08
N ARG A 86 -3.39 9.20 19.41
CA ARG A 86 -3.06 10.27 20.38
C ARG A 86 -1.65 10.84 20.16
N LYS A 87 -0.67 9.99 19.85
CA LYS A 87 0.70 10.45 19.57
C LYS A 87 0.78 11.23 18.26
N LEU A 88 0.04 10.81 17.25
CA LEU A 88 -0.07 11.55 16.00
C LEU A 88 -0.66 12.94 16.24
N ASP A 89 -1.73 13.04 17.03
CA ASP A 89 -2.34 14.33 17.37
C ASP A 89 -1.36 15.29 18.06
N ARG A 90 -0.59 14.78 19.03
CA ARG A 90 0.45 15.57 19.70
C ARG A 90 1.53 16.03 18.73
N LEU A 91 1.96 15.16 17.80
CA LEU A 91 2.94 15.54 16.78
C LEU A 91 2.39 16.57 15.80
N LEU A 92 1.12 16.47 15.42
CA LEU A 92 0.48 17.43 14.53
C LEU A 92 0.29 18.82 15.20
N ALA A 93 0.34 18.89 16.52
CA ALA A 93 0.36 20.15 17.28
C ALA A 93 1.75 20.81 17.29
N VAL A 94 2.83 20.06 17.00
CA VAL A 94 4.18 20.62 16.89
C VAL A 94 4.31 21.40 15.59
N SER A 95 4.88 22.60 15.66
CA SER A 95 5.14 23.42 14.47
C SER A 95 6.35 22.87 13.72
N PRO A 96 6.20 22.52 12.43
CA PRO A 96 7.33 22.12 11.59
C PRO A 96 8.28 23.31 11.35
N THR A 97 9.57 23.05 11.33
CA THR A 97 10.59 24.10 11.17
C THR A 97 10.90 24.42 9.71
N ALA A 98 10.64 23.49 8.79
CA ALA A 98 10.87 23.67 7.35
C ALA A 98 9.56 23.59 6.53
N GLU A 99 9.57 24.15 5.31
CA GLU A 99 8.40 24.14 4.42
C GLU A 99 7.98 22.72 4.03
N ALA A 100 8.94 21.81 3.80
CA ALA A 100 8.66 20.41 3.51
C ALA A 100 7.91 19.73 4.67
N GLY A 101 8.30 20.03 5.92
CA GLY A 101 7.60 19.57 7.12
C GLY A 101 6.19 20.13 7.23
N ARG A 102 5.98 21.43 6.93
CA ARG A 102 4.65 22.06 6.90
C ARG A 102 3.74 21.43 5.88
N LYS A 103 4.24 21.17 4.66
CA LYS A 103 3.50 20.49 3.60
C LYS A 103 3.12 19.06 3.99
N LEU A 104 4.07 18.32 4.57
CA LEU A 104 3.82 16.97 5.08
C LEU A 104 2.76 16.98 6.18
N ALA A 105 2.91 17.78 7.22
CA ALA A 105 1.97 17.86 8.33
C ALA A 105 0.55 18.23 7.88
N ARG A 106 0.43 19.19 6.93
CA ARG A 106 -0.86 19.56 6.32
C ARG A 106 -1.52 18.38 5.61
N GLY A 107 -0.75 17.63 4.80
CA GLY A 107 -1.25 16.45 4.11
C GLY A 107 -1.68 15.34 5.07
N ILE A 108 -0.92 15.14 6.15
CA ILE A 108 -1.26 14.12 7.16
C ILE A 108 -2.53 14.49 7.94
N ARG A 109 -2.78 15.75 8.24
CA ARG A 109 -4.06 16.19 8.88
C ARG A 109 -5.27 15.78 8.07
N GLN A 110 -5.20 15.85 6.72
CA GLN A 110 -6.32 15.53 5.83
C GLN A 110 -6.62 14.02 5.76
N CYS A 111 -5.65 13.17 6.05
CA CYS A 111 -5.77 11.71 5.97
C CYS A 111 -5.41 11.02 7.29
N ARG A 112 -5.59 11.71 8.40
CA ARG A 112 -5.19 11.28 9.74
C ARG A 112 -5.78 9.91 10.13
N GLY A 113 -7.03 9.64 9.78
CA GLY A 113 -7.71 8.37 10.09
C GLY A 113 -7.19 7.16 9.31
N ASP A 114 -6.45 7.40 8.23
CA ASP A 114 -6.04 6.37 7.27
C ASP A 114 -4.65 5.76 7.58
N LEU A 115 -3.97 6.18 8.65
CA LEU A 115 -2.58 5.78 8.90
C LEU A 115 -2.45 4.44 9.62
N PHE A 116 -3.37 4.13 10.52
CA PHE A 116 -3.23 3.01 11.45
C PHE A 116 -4.39 2.00 11.38
N VAL A 117 -5.14 1.99 10.27
CA VAL A 117 -6.24 1.03 10.03
C VAL A 117 -5.72 -0.40 10.12
N PHE A 118 -4.56 -0.68 9.55
CA PHE A 118 -3.92 -2.00 9.56
C PHE A 118 -3.65 -2.57 10.96
N ILE A 119 -3.63 -1.75 12.01
CA ILE A 119 -3.36 -2.23 13.38
C ILE A 119 -4.50 -3.14 13.86
N THR A 120 -5.74 -2.77 13.56
CA THR A 120 -6.95 -3.50 13.97
C THR A 120 -7.49 -4.45 12.90
N HIS A 121 -7.06 -4.32 11.66
CA HIS A 121 -7.40 -5.20 10.54
C HIS A 121 -6.23 -6.15 10.24
N ARG A 122 -6.32 -7.41 10.73
CA ARG A 122 -5.19 -8.36 10.71
C ARG A 122 -4.68 -8.68 9.31
N ASP A 123 -5.57 -8.73 8.33
CA ASP A 123 -5.27 -9.07 6.93
C ASP A 123 -4.79 -7.86 6.11
N VAL A 124 -4.84 -6.66 6.69
CA VAL A 124 -4.43 -5.42 6.01
C VAL A 124 -2.94 -5.15 6.25
N PRO A 125 -2.11 -5.07 5.19
CA PRO A 125 -0.70 -4.75 5.33
C PRO A 125 -0.48 -3.26 5.65
N ALA A 126 0.60 -2.95 6.37
CA ALA A 126 1.03 -1.56 6.63
C ALA A 126 1.52 -0.84 5.36
N THR A 127 1.84 -1.58 4.31
CA THR A 127 2.43 -1.05 3.07
C THR A 127 1.84 -1.76 1.86
N ASN A 128 1.84 -1.11 0.69
CA ASN A 128 1.45 -1.72 -0.58
C ASN A 128 2.65 -2.29 -1.36
N ASN A 129 3.75 -2.58 -0.69
CA ASN A 129 5.00 -3.04 -1.31
C ASN A 129 4.82 -4.31 -2.15
N GLU A 130 3.90 -5.21 -1.78
CA GLU A 130 3.62 -6.42 -2.54
C GLU A 130 2.99 -6.10 -3.90
N CYS A 131 1.99 -5.22 -3.92
CA CYS A 131 1.36 -4.77 -5.16
C CYS A 131 2.38 -4.03 -6.05
N GLU A 132 3.20 -3.14 -5.47
CA GLU A 132 4.26 -2.45 -6.21
C GLU A 132 5.29 -3.42 -6.78
N ARG A 133 5.67 -4.44 -6.01
CA ARG A 133 6.59 -5.49 -6.45
C ARG A 133 5.99 -6.32 -7.58
N ALA A 134 4.69 -6.63 -7.52
CA ALA A 134 3.97 -7.33 -8.58
C ALA A 134 3.92 -6.51 -9.88
N LEU A 135 3.81 -5.20 -9.80
CA LEU A 135 3.80 -4.29 -10.96
C LEU A 135 5.19 -4.00 -11.53
N ARG A 136 6.27 -4.25 -10.76
CA ARG A 136 7.65 -3.94 -11.18
C ARG A 136 8.06 -4.54 -12.53
N PRO A 137 7.72 -5.81 -12.87
CA PRO A 137 8.04 -6.36 -14.19
C PRO A 137 7.46 -5.53 -15.34
N SER A 138 6.22 -5.06 -15.22
CA SER A 138 5.57 -4.20 -16.22
C SER A 138 6.26 -2.84 -16.36
N VAL A 139 6.71 -2.27 -15.24
CA VAL A 139 7.45 -0.99 -15.25
C VAL A 139 8.82 -1.16 -15.94
N ILE A 140 9.53 -2.25 -15.62
CA ILE A 140 10.83 -2.56 -16.23
C ILE A 140 10.65 -2.80 -17.73
N PHE A 141 9.67 -3.64 -18.12
CA PHE A 141 9.37 -3.90 -19.52
C PHE A 141 9.16 -2.61 -20.31
N ARG A 142 8.30 -1.71 -19.80
CA ARG A 142 8.05 -0.41 -20.43
C ARG A 142 9.30 0.46 -20.57
N LYS A 143 10.17 0.45 -19.56
CA LYS A 143 11.43 1.21 -19.61
C LYS A 143 12.42 0.66 -20.63
N VAL A 144 12.53 -0.66 -20.73
CA VAL A 144 13.49 -1.31 -21.65
C VAL A 144 13.01 -1.27 -23.11
N THR A 145 11.71 -1.47 -23.33
CA THR A 145 11.14 -1.57 -24.69
C THR A 145 10.57 -0.26 -25.23
N GLY A 146 10.58 0.82 -24.45
CA GLY A 146 9.93 2.09 -24.78
C GLY A 146 8.40 2.03 -24.71
N GLY A 147 7.82 0.97 -24.15
CA GLY A 147 6.38 0.76 -24.00
C GLY A 147 5.82 -0.32 -24.92
N PHE A 148 4.49 -0.40 -24.98
CA PHE A 148 3.79 -1.34 -25.84
C PHE A 148 3.49 -0.67 -27.20
N ARG A 149 3.76 -1.37 -28.31
CA ARG A 149 3.51 -0.85 -29.67
C ARG A 149 2.04 -0.94 -30.08
N SER A 150 1.22 -1.72 -29.36
CA SER A 150 -0.20 -1.88 -29.65
C SER A 150 -0.98 -2.15 -28.35
N GLN A 151 -2.28 -1.82 -28.36
CA GLN A 151 -3.17 -2.16 -27.24
C GLN A 151 -3.34 -3.68 -27.09
N TRP A 152 -3.35 -4.42 -28.20
CA TRP A 152 -3.42 -5.88 -28.17
C TRP A 152 -2.19 -6.46 -27.46
N GLY A 153 -0.99 -6.04 -27.80
CA GLY A 153 0.24 -6.47 -27.14
C GLY A 153 0.26 -6.14 -25.64
N ALA A 154 -0.24 -4.96 -25.25
CA ALA A 154 -0.35 -4.58 -23.85
C ALA A 154 -1.33 -5.49 -23.08
N ARG A 155 -2.48 -5.83 -23.68
CA ARG A 155 -3.46 -6.76 -23.07
C ARG A 155 -2.89 -8.15 -22.93
N THR A 156 -2.34 -8.72 -24.00
CA THR A 156 -1.74 -10.06 -24.00
C THR A 156 -0.64 -10.17 -22.95
N TYR A 157 0.21 -9.15 -22.81
CA TYR A 157 1.22 -9.10 -21.76
C TYR A 157 0.59 -9.08 -20.36
N ALA A 158 -0.43 -8.25 -20.14
CA ALA A 158 -1.10 -8.15 -18.83
C ALA A 158 -1.79 -9.46 -18.47
N ASP A 159 -2.47 -10.11 -19.42
CA ASP A 159 -3.14 -11.39 -19.23
C ASP A 159 -2.14 -12.50 -18.88
N ALA A 160 -1.05 -12.61 -19.64
CA ALA A 160 0.02 -13.58 -19.37
C ALA A 160 0.67 -13.34 -18.00
N LEU A 161 0.93 -12.07 -17.62
CA LEU A 161 1.49 -11.73 -16.32
C LEU A 161 0.53 -12.07 -15.18
N SER A 162 -0.77 -11.82 -15.34
CA SER A 162 -1.81 -12.19 -14.37
C SER A 162 -1.87 -13.71 -14.17
N VAL A 163 -1.86 -14.49 -15.25
CA VAL A 163 -1.84 -15.97 -15.21
C VAL A 163 -0.61 -16.46 -14.46
N ILE A 164 0.58 -15.94 -14.80
CA ILE A 164 1.83 -16.32 -14.15
C ILE A 164 1.83 -15.97 -12.67
N ALA A 165 1.39 -14.75 -12.32
CA ALA A 165 1.37 -14.28 -10.94
C ALA A 165 0.40 -15.13 -10.09
N THR A 166 -0.81 -15.38 -10.59
CA THR A 166 -1.81 -16.24 -9.94
C THR A 166 -1.29 -17.67 -9.79
N GLY A 167 -0.70 -18.24 -10.84
CA GLY A 167 -0.12 -19.58 -10.79
C GLY A 167 0.97 -19.70 -9.70
N ARG A 168 1.83 -18.70 -9.56
CA ARG A 168 2.85 -18.66 -8.50
C ARG A 168 2.26 -18.63 -7.10
N LEU A 169 1.17 -17.90 -6.87
CA LEU A 169 0.47 -17.90 -5.58
C LEU A 169 -0.06 -19.31 -5.22
N HIS A 170 -0.34 -20.14 -6.23
CA HIS A 170 -0.76 -21.54 -6.08
C HIS A 170 0.38 -22.56 -6.23
N GLY A 171 1.64 -22.14 -6.07
CA GLY A 171 2.81 -23.01 -6.13
C GLY A 171 3.15 -23.55 -7.52
N ARG A 172 2.58 -23.01 -8.60
CA ARG A 172 2.83 -23.45 -9.99
C ARG A 172 3.98 -22.67 -10.60
N SER A 173 4.76 -23.33 -11.46
CA SER A 173 5.74 -22.62 -12.28
C SER A 173 5.04 -21.75 -13.34
N ALA A 174 5.75 -20.71 -13.85
CA ALA A 174 5.22 -19.85 -14.89
C ALA A 174 4.81 -20.64 -16.14
N LEU A 175 5.64 -21.61 -16.56
CA LEU A 175 5.36 -22.44 -17.73
C LEU A 175 4.13 -23.33 -17.52
N GLN A 176 3.99 -23.91 -16.34
CA GLN A 176 2.82 -24.72 -16.00
C GLN A 176 1.54 -23.89 -16.00
N ALA A 177 1.54 -22.71 -15.37
CA ALA A 177 0.40 -21.82 -15.36
C ALA A 177 -0.04 -21.41 -16.78
N LEU A 178 0.90 -21.04 -17.64
CA LEU A 178 0.62 -20.69 -19.04
C LEU A 178 0.08 -21.90 -19.83
N ARG A 179 0.65 -23.09 -19.69
CA ARG A 179 0.16 -24.31 -20.36
C ARG A 179 -1.26 -24.65 -19.94
N GLU A 180 -1.58 -24.54 -18.66
CA GLU A 180 -2.94 -24.79 -18.17
C GLU A 180 -3.93 -23.77 -18.70
N ALA A 181 -3.60 -22.49 -18.69
CA ALA A 181 -4.44 -21.43 -19.24
C ALA A 181 -4.70 -21.62 -20.74
N LEU A 182 -3.67 -21.92 -21.53
CA LEU A 182 -3.78 -22.19 -22.97
C LEU A 182 -4.59 -23.45 -23.29
N ALA A 183 -4.61 -24.45 -22.37
CA ALA A 183 -5.44 -25.64 -22.46
C ALA A 183 -6.89 -25.43 -21.98
N GLY A 184 -7.28 -24.17 -21.65
CA GLY A 184 -8.62 -23.83 -21.15
C GLY A 184 -8.90 -24.36 -19.73
N ARG A 185 -7.87 -24.76 -18.99
CA ARG A 185 -8.03 -25.23 -17.61
C ARG A 185 -7.98 -24.02 -16.66
N PRO A 186 -9.04 -23.81 -15.85
CA PRO A 186 -9.06 -22.67 -14.93
C PRO A 186 -7.98 -22.82 -13.87
N ILE A 187 -7.28 -21.73 -13.57
CA ILE A 187 -6.48 -21.64 -12.36
C ILE A 187 -7.49 -21.41 -11.22
N LEU A 188 -7.91 -22.51 -10.57
CA LEU A 188 -8.85 -22.42 -9.46
C LEU A 188 -8.20 -21.63 -8.33
N ILE A 189 -8.84 -20.54 -7.92
CA ILE A 189 -8.57 -19.85 -6.67
C ILE A 189 -9.37 -20.66 -5.63
N PRO A 190 -8.71 -21.30 -4.64
CA PRO A 190 -9.45 -21.94 -3.56
C PRO A 190 -10.30 -20.88 -2.84
N PRO A 191 -11.50 -21.28 -2.34
CA PRO A 191 -12.38 -20.37 -1.62
C PRO A 191 -11.75 -19.80 -0.38
#